data_3da2f49f15190c6c9229723aa3fca8e6
#
_entry.id   3da2f49f15190c6c9229723aa3fca8e6
#
_cell.length_a   1.000
_cell.length_b   1.000
_cell.length_c   1.000
_cell.angle_alpha   90.00
_cell.angle_beta   90.00
_cell.angle_gamma   90.00
#
_symmetry.space_group_name_H-M   'P 1'
#
loop_
_entity.id
_entity.type
_entity.pdbx_description
1 polymer ?
#
loop_
_entity_poly.entity_id
_entity_poly.type
_entity_poly.pdbx_seq_one_letter_code
_entity_poly.pdbx_strand_id
1 'polypeptide(L)'
;MTNISDGYFNTFRYETRQWNEVKTGFTHFADGDIAVAKISPCLENRKSIILKDLPNGIGAGTTELYIFRSQCIDAKYGLFFFKSDYFINQCINSFNGVVGQQRVSKSIIEDIDIAIPPLEEQMRIANKVSLLFSTLDKIAEEL
;
A
#
# COMPACT_ATOMS: atom_id res chain seq x y z
N MET A 1 -0.61 -10.31 6.89
CA MET A 1 0.11 -9.94 5.65
C MET A 1 -0.08 -10.95 4.52
N THR A 2 -0.45 -12.19 4.81
CA THR A 2 -0.76 -13.23 3.80
C THR A 2 -1.97 -12.91 2.93
N ASN A 3 -2.85 -12.05 3.39
CA ASN A 3 -4.08 -11.68 2.68
C ASN A 3 -3.88 -10.61 1.58
N ILE A 4 -2.70 -10.00 1.48
CA ILE A 4 -2.34 -9.07 0.39
C ILE A 4 -1.31 -9.78 -0.49
N SER A 5 -1.59 -9.87 -1.79
CA SER A 5 -0.66 -10.44 -2.76
C SER A 5 0.56 -9.53 -2.97
N ASP A 6 1.62 -10.04 -3.57
CA ASP A 6 2.83 -9.29 -3.91
C ASP A 6 2.64 -8.49 -5.21
N GLY A 7 3.53 -7.52 -5.47
CA GLY A 7 3.69 -6.86 -6.75
C GLY A 7 2.92 -5.54 -6.91
N TYR A 8 2.86 -5.06 -8.15
CA TYR A 8 2.26 -3.76 -8.49
C TYR A 8 0.73 -3.80 -8.54
N PHE A 9 0.13 -4.89 -9.03
CA PHE A 9 -1.31 -5.09 -9.07
C PHE A 9 -1.69 -6.22 -8.12
N ASN A 10 -1.88 -5.86 -6.87
CA ASN A 10 -2.23 -6.84 -5.87
C ASN A 10 -3.72 -6.82 -5.56
N THR A 11 -4.13 -7.96 -5.04
CA THR A 11 -5.46 -8.20 -4.50
C THR A 11 -5.37 -8.43 -3.00
N PHE A 12 -6.48 -8.27 -2.30
CA PHE A 12 -6.56 -8.66 -0.90
C PHE A 12 -7.79 -9.53 -0.65
N ARG A 13 -7.72 -10.31 0.41
CA ARG A 13 -8.81 -11.13 0.92
C ARG A 13 -9.12 -10.72 2.34
N TYR A 14 -10.37 -10.84 2.74
CA TYR A 14 -10.80 -10.57 4.11
C TYR A 14 -11.83 -11.59 4.57
N GLU A 15 -12.01 -11.66 5.89
CA GLU A 15 -13.07 -12.39 6.57
C GLU A 15 -13.92 -11.39 7.35
N THR A 16 -15.21 -11.66 7.44
CA THR A 16 -16.11 -10.84 8.26
C THR A 16 -15.99 -11.27 9.72
N ARG A 17 -15.83 -10.31 10.62
CA ARG A 17 -15.76 -10.52 12.06
C ARG A 17 -16.63 -9.53 12.82
N GLN A 18 -17.00 -9.89 14.04
CA GLN A 18 -17.73 -8.98 14.93
C GLN A 18 -16.80 -7.85 15.38
N TRP A 19 -17.31 -6.62 15.45
CA TRP A 19 -16.51 -5.46 15.84
C TRP A 19 -15.82 -5.61 17.21
N ASN A 20 -16.48 -6.24 18.17
CA ASN A 20 -15.91 -6.49 19.50
C ASN A 20 -14.65 -7.37 19.47
N GLU A 21 -14.44 -8.18 18.43
CA GLU A 21 -13.28 -9.04 18.27
C GLU A 21 -12.08 -8.28 17.68
N VAL A 22 -12.33 -7.19 16.94
CA VAL A 22 -11.31 -6.45 16.21
C VAL A 22 -11.16 -5.00 16.65
N LYS A 23 -11.91 -4.55 17.65
CA LYS A 23 -11.86 -3.16 18.15
C LYS A 23 -10.56 -2.78 18.83
N THR A 24 -9.77 -3.75 19.31
CA THR A 24 -8.48 -3.54 19.97
C THR A 24 -7.44 -4.50 19.41
N GLY A 25 -6.16 -4.05 19.35
CA GLY A 25 -5.05 -4.87 18.87
C GLY A 25 -4.94 -4.96 17.34
N PHE A 26 -5.74 -4.21 16.61
CA PHE A 26 -5.74 -4.16 15.15
C PHE A 26 -5.55 -2.73 14.65
N THR A 27 -5.04 -2.60 13.42
CA THR A 27 -5.04 -1.33 12.69
C THR A 27 -6.36 -1.18 11.95
N HIS A 28 -7.10 -0.10 12.22
CA HIS A 28 -8.39 0.18 11.58
C HIS A 28 -8.23 1.03 10.34
N PHE A 29 -9.10 0.81 9.36
CA PHE A 29 -9.08 1.50 8.08
C PHE A 29 -10.50 1.60 7.49
N ALA A 30 -10.64 2.38 6.44
CA ALA A 30 -11.88 2.55 5.70
C ALA A 30 -11.65 2.41 4.19
N ASP A 31 -12.74 2.37 3.44
CA ASP A 31 -12.68 2.42 1.99
C ASP A 31 -11.95 3.68 1.50
N GLY A 32 -11.09 3.51 0.51
CA GLY A 32 -10.24 4.55 -0.05
C GLY A 32 -8.90 4.73 0.65
N ASP A 33 -8.69 4.13 1.83
CA ASP A 33 -7.38 4.16 2.49
C ASP A 33 -6.35 3.32 1.72
N ILE A 34 -5.09 3.74 1.79
CA ILE A 34 -3.95 2.96 1.28
C ILE A 34 -3.30 2.26 2.46
N ALA A 35 -3.31 0.93 2.44
CA ALA A 35 -2.57 0.10 3.39
C ALA A 35 -1.17 -0.19 2.84
N VAL A 36 -0.14 0.06 3.63
CA VAL A 36 1.28 -0.16 3.30
C VAL A 36 1.90 -1.07 4.34
N ALA A 37 2.48 -2.18 3.90
CA ALA A 37 3.23 -3.06 4.79
C ALA A 37 4.49 -2.35 5.31
N LYS A 38 4.76 -2.45 6.62
CA LYS A 38 5.96 -1.86 7.24
C LYS A 38 7.04 -2.86 7.61
N ILE A 39 6.78 -4.16 7.42
CA ILE A 39 7.67 -5.26 7.82
C ILE A 39 8.31 -5.92 6.61
N SER A 40 9.61 -6.26 6.73
CA SER A 40 10.36 -7.10 5.78
C SER A 40 9.85 -8.57 5.82
N PRO A 41 9.74 -9.28 4.67
CA PRO A 41 9.96 -8.81 3.29
C PRO A 41 8.70 -8.24 2.61
N CYS A 42 7.63 -7.99 3.36
CA CYS A 42 6.35 -7.59 2.78
C CYS A 42 6.40 -6.20 2.13
N LEU A 43 7.19 -5.28 2.68
CA LEU A 43 7.39 -3.95 2.10
C LEU A 43 8.13 -4.07 0.76
N GLU A 44 9.23 -4.81 0.72
CA GLU A 44 10.05 -5.04 -0.48
C GLU A 44 9.25 -5.73 -1.57
N ASN A 45 8.34 -6.62 -1.19
CA ASN A 45 7.41 -7.29 -2.09
C ASN A 45 6.22 -6.40 -2.51
N ARG A 46 6.25 -5.11 -2.20
CA ARG A 46 5.22 -4.11 -2.58
C ARG A 46 3.81 -4.49 -2.09
N LYS A 47 3.69 -5.07 -0.90
CA LYS A 47 2.39 -5.35 -0.27
C LYS A 47 1.73 -4.07 0.24
N SER A 48 1.35 -3.23 -0.71
CA SER A 48 0.58 -2.00 -0.50
C SER A 48 -0.65 -2.03 -1.39
N ILE A 49 -1.81 -1.62 -0.88
CA ILE A 49 -3.07 -1.71 -1.61
C ILE A 49 -4.06 -0.62 -1.20
N ILE A 50 -4.89 -0.19 -2.14
CA ILE A 50 -6.08 0.61 -1.84
C ILE A 50 -7.15 -0.34 -1.32
N LEU A 51 -7.63 -0.05 -0.13
CA LEU A 51 -8.74 -0.78 0.50
C LEU A 51 -10.07 -0.28 -0.07
N LYS A 52 -10.91 -1.20 -0.50
CA LYS A 52 -12.18 -0.88 -1.13
C LYS A 52 -13.17 -2.04 -1.00
N ASP A 53 -14.43 -1.73 -1.24
CA ASP A 53 -15.52 -2.71 -1.19
C ASP A 53 -15.60 -3.45 0.15
N LEU A 54 -15.29 -2.73 1.24
CA LEU A 54 -15.32 -3.27 2.60
C LEU A 54 -16.76 -3.32 3.13
N PRO A 55 -17.14 -4.35 3.89
CA PRO A 55 -18.43 -4.37 4.58
C PRO A 55 -18.59 -3.13 5.48
N ASN A 56 -19.68 -2.39 5.29
CA ASN A 56 -19.93 -1.11 5.96
C ASN A 56 -18.84 -0.04 5.75
N GLY A 57 -17.98 -0.18 4.73
CA GLY A 57 -16.92 0.76 4.41
C GLY A 57 -15.75 0.81 5.39
N ILE A 58 -15.67 -0.14 6.32
CA ILE A 58 -14.62 -0.18 7.36
C ILE A 58 -14.01 -1.58 7.49
N GLY A 59 -12.79 -1.64 8.01
CA GLY A 59 -12.11 -2.89 8.28
C GLY A 59 -11.04 -2.76 9.35
N ALA A 60 -10.46 -3.91 9.70
CA ALA A 60 -9.37 -4.01 10.64
C ALA A 60 -8.33 -5.02 10.13
N GLY A 61 -7.06 -4.73 10.34
CA GLY A 61 -5.96 -5.57 9.89
C GLY A 61 -4.82 -5.63 10.89
N THR A 62 -3.78 -6.33 10.51
CA THR A 62 -2.58 -6.48 11.34
C THR A 62 -1.94 -5.13 11.66
N THR A 63 -1.35 -5.03 12.84
CA THR A 63 -0.56 -3.87 13.25
C THR A 63 0.72 -3.67 12.43
N GLU A 64 1.06 -4.61 11.53
CA GLU A 64 2.18 -4.48 10.58
C GLU A 64 1.82 -3.68 9.32
N LEU A 65 0.69 -2.96 9.34
CA LEU A 65 0.27 -2.01 8.31
C LEU A 65 0.39 -0.57 8.80
N TYR A 66 0.84 0.32 7.93
CA TYR A 66 0.54 1.75 7.99
C TYR A 66 -0.66 2.05 7.11
N ILE A 67 -1.52 2.95 7.56
CA ILE A 67 -2.71 3.38 6.82
C ILE A 67 -2.55 4.85 6.46
N PHE A 68 -2.69 5.15 5.18
CA PHE A 68 -2.62 6.49 4.63
C PHE A 68 -3.98 6.89 4.08
N ARG A 69 -4.44 8.06 4.52
CA ARG A 69 -5.66 8.70 4.06
C ARG A 69 -5.35 10.13 3.68
N SER A 70 -5.67 10.51 2.46
CA SER A 70 -5.48 11.87 1.98
C SER A 70 -6.74 12.39 1.28
N GLN A 71 -6.96 13.69 1.39
CA GLN A 71 -7.98 14.41 0.62
C GLN A 71 -7.38 15.14 -0.61
N CYS A 72 -6.04 15.23 -0.66
CA CYS A 72 -5.31 15.97 -1.69
C CYS A 72 -4.54 15.07 -2.66
N ILE A 73 -4.44 13.78 -2.34
CA ILE A 73 -3.69 12.81 -3.16
C ILE A 73 -4.66 11.76 -3.69
N ASP A 74 -4.70 11.60 -5.01
CA ASP A 74 -5.40 10.49 -5.66
C ASP A 74 -4.88 9.16 -5.14
N ALA A 75 -5.76 8.24 -4.77
CA ALA A 75 -5.38 7.00 -4.12
C ALA A 75 -4.49 6.12 -5.00
N LYS A 76 -4.71 6.09 -6.33
CA LYS A 76 -3.85 5.34 -7.25
C LYS A 76 -2.47 5.97 -7.38
N TYR A 77 -2.41 7.31 -7.47
CA TYR A 77 -1.16 8.04 -7.52
C TYR A 77 -0.34 7.76 -6.25
N GLY A 78 -0.97 7.88 -5.08
CA GLY A 78 -0.33 7.55 -3.81
C GLY A 78 0.10 6.09 -3.71
N LEU A 79 -0.71 5.15 -4.21
CA LEU A 79 -0.34 3.74 -4.22
C LEU A 79 0.90 3.49 -5.08
N PHE A 80 1.01 4.09 -6.27
CA PHE A 80 2.20 3.94 -7.12
C PHE A 80 3.44 4.56 -6.48
N PHE A 81 3.30 5.68 -5.76
CA PHE A 81 4.39 6.22 -4.96
C PHE A 81 4.88 5.20 -3.91
N PHE A 82 4.00 4.63 -3.11
CA PHE A 82 4.36 3.62 -2.10
C PHE A 82 4.93 2.32 -2.68
N LYS A 83 4.67 2.04 -3.95
CA LYS A 83 5.25 0.91 -4.68
C LYS A 83 6.51 1.24 -5.47
N SER A 84 6.91 2.50 -5.53
CA SER A 84 8.10 2.93 -6.26
C SER A 84 9.39 2.43 -5.59
N ASP A 85 10.43 2.19 -6.39
CA ASP A 85 11.74 1.86 -5.87
C ASP A 85 12.31 3.01 -5.03
N TYR A 86 11.96 4.26 -5.35
CA TYR A 86 12.34 5.41 -4.54
C TYR A 86 11.86 5.27 -3.10
N PHE A 87 10.56 5.07 -2.88
CA PHE A 87 9.98 4.91 -1.54
C PHE A 87 10.54 3.67 -0.83
N ILE A 88 10.57 2.53 -1.50
CA ILE A 88 11.01 1.25 -0.90
C ILE A 88 12.48 1.33 -0.48
N ASN A 89 13.37 1.89 -1.31
CA ASN A 89 14.79 2.02 -1.00
C ASN A 89 15.02 2.96 0.20
N GLN A 90 14.28 4.06 0.31
CA GLN A 90 14.35 4.94 1.49
C GLN A 90 13.97 4.17 2.78
N CYS A 91 12.92 3.35 2.71
CA CYS A 91 12.49 2.53 3.83
C CYS A 91 13.52 1.45 4.19
N ILE A 92 14.04 0.70 3.22
CA ILE A 92 14.99 -0.40 3.44
C ILE A 92 16.28 0.11 4.05
N ASN A 93 16.81 1.24 3.59
CA ASN A 93 18.03 1.83 4.13
C ASN A 93 17.93 2.24 5.60
N SER A 94 16.71 2.33 6.11
CA SER A 94 16.42 2.70 7.51
C SER A 94 16.08 1.52 8.41
N PHE A 95 16.03 0.30 7.89
CA PHE A 95 15.62 -0.87 8.66
C PHE A 95 16.48 -1.10 9.89
N ASN A 96 15.81 -1.20 11.04
CA ASN A 96 16.38 -1.60 12.31
C ASN A 96 15.80 -2.95 12.75
N GLY A 97 16.62 -3.81 13.33
CA GLY A 97 16.19 -5.10 13.88
C GLY A 97 16.86 -6.31 13.23
N VAL A 98 16.41 -7.50 13.62
CA VAL A 98 16.94 -8.78 13.12
C VAL A 98 16.45 -9.02 11.70
N VAL A 99 17.33 -9.55 10.85
CA VAL A 99 17.00 -9.92 9.46
C VAL A 99 15.74 -10.79 9.42
N GLY A 100 14.80 -10.44 8.54
CA GLY A 100 13.52 -11.12 8.38
C GLY A 100 12.37 -10.65 9.28
N GLN A 101 12.64 -9.71 10.22
CA GLN A 101 11.63 -9.05 11.06
C GLN A 101 11.86 -7.52 11.19
N GLN A 102 12.59 -6.97 10.26
CA GLN A 102 12.88 -5.53 10.25
C GLN A 102 11.62 -4.73 9.91
N ARG A 103 11.49 -3.56 10.51
CA ARG A 103 10.35 -2.67 10.31
C ARG A 103 10.83 -1.27 10.03
N VAL A 104 10.19 -0.60 9.09
CA VAL A 104 10.39 0.83 8.91
C VAL A 104 9.65 1.59 10.01
N SER A 105 10.31 2.58 10.62
CA SER A 105 9.68 3.45 11.60
C SER A 105 8.75 4.47 10.92
N LYS A 106 7.76 4.94 11.67
CA LYS A 106 6.82 5.95 11.18
C LYS A 106 7.53 7.26 10.80
N SER A 107 8.51 7.69 11.61
CA SER A 107 9.29 8.90 11.37
C SER A 107 10.01 8.89 10.02
N ILE A 108 10.57 7.74 9.62
CA ILE A 108 11.23 7.62 8.31
C ILE A 108 10.23 7.85 7.17
N ILE A 109 9.04 7.24 7.27
CA ILE A 109 8.02 7.39 6.21
C ILE A 109 7.51 8.84 6.15
N GLU A 110 7.37 9.51 7.30
CA GLU A 110 6.93 10.91 7.39
C GLU A 110 7.96 11.89 6.82
N ASP A 111 9.24 11.51 6.77
CA ASP A 111 10.33 12.32 6.22
C ASP A 111 10.58 12.08 4.71
N ILE A 112 9.87 11.13 4.08
CA ILE A 112 10.04 10.87 2.64
C ILE A 112 9.21 11.86 1.82
N ASP A 113 9.90 12.64 1.01
CA ASP A 113 9.27 13.61 0.11
C ASP A 113 8.44 12.94 -0.98
N ILE A 114 7.25 13.47 -1.22
CA ILE A 114 6.40 13.13 -2.36
C ILE A 114 6.06 14.38 -3.16
N ALA A 115 6.23 14.33 -4.48
CA ALA A 115 5.73 15.37 -5.37
C ALA A 115 4.20 15.31 -5.45
N ILE A 116 3.53 16.43 -5.26
CA ILE A 116 2.06 16.53 -5.30
C ILE A 116 1.65 17.51 -6.42
N PRO A 117 1.54 17.02 -7.67
CA PRO A 117 1.00 17.84 -8.76
C PRO A 117 -0.51 18.09 -8.57
N PRO A 118 -1.13 18.98 -9.37
CA PRO A 118 -2.58 19.13 -9.36
C PRO A 118 -3.31 17.81 -9.55
N LEU A 119 -4.50 17.65 -8.95
CA LEU A 119 -5.22 16.38 -8.90
C LEU A 119 -5.45 15.73 -10.28
N GLU A 120 -5.78 16.54 -11.29
CA GLU A 120 -5.94 16.05 -12.67
C GLU A 120 -4.65 15.43 -13.22
N GLU A 121 -3.50 16.01 -12.88
CA GLU A 121 -2.20 15.47 -13.29
C GLU A 121 -1.86 14.19 -12.54
N GLN A 122 -2.18 14.09 -11.25
CA GLN A 122 -2.04 12.84 -10.49
C GLN A 122 -2.84 11.70 -11.15
N MET A 123 -4.10 11.96 -11.49
CA MET A 123 -4.97 11.00 -12.17
C MET A 123 -4.43 10.62 -13.55
N ARG A 124 -3.93 11.59 -14.33
CA ARG A 124 -3.32 11.36 -15.64
C ARG A 124 -2.09 10.45 -15.53
N ILE A 125 -1.22 10.72 -14.57
CA ILE A 125 -0.02 9.90 -14.29
C ILE A 125 -0.45 8.48 -13.88
N ALA A 126 -1.35 8.34 -12.92
CA ALA A 126 -1.80 7.04 -12.42
C ALA A 126 -2.44 6.18 -13.53
N ASN A 127 -3.25 6.79 -14.39
CA ASN A 127 -3.87 6.09 -15.52
C ASN A 127 -2.81 5.67 -16.56
N LYS A 128 -1.82 6.53 -16.84
CA LYS A 128 -0.74 6.20 -17.77
C LYS A 128 0.13 5.04 -17.25
N VAL A 129 0.48 5.06 -15.97
CA VAL A 129 1.21 3.95 -15.32
C VAL A 129 0.40 2.65 -15.41
N SER A 130 -0.89 2.68 -15.08
CA SER A 130 -1.77 1.50 -15.19
C SER A 130 -1.81 0.95 -16.62
N LEU A 131 -1.91 1.82 -17.62
CA LEU A 131 -1.92 1.41 -19.03
C LEU A 131 -0.60 0.75 -19.44
N LEU A 132 0.54 1.32 -19.04
CA LEU A 132 1.86 0.76 -19.35
C LEU A 132 2.01 -0.64 -18.77
N PHE A 133 1.65 -0.85 -17.51
CA PHE A 133 1.70 -2.19 -16.90
C PHE A 133 0.76 -3.18 -17.59
N SER A 134 -0.49 -2.79 -17.88
CA SER A 134 -1.41 -3.69 -18.58
C SER A 134 -0.94 -4.05 -20.00
N THR A 135 -0.18 -3.18 -20.64
CA THR A 135 0.43 -3.48 -21.94
C THR A 135 1.59 -4.47 -21.79
N LEU A 136 2.42 -4.29 -20.76
CA LEU A 136 3.52 -5.21 -20.46
C LEU A 136 3.01 -6.61 -20.12
N ASP A 137 1.92 -6.70 -19.32
CA ASP A 137 1.31 -7.99 -18.97
C ASP A 137 0.82 -8.73 -20.23
N LYS A 138 0.15 -8.03 -21.16
CA LYS A 138 -0.27 -8.63 -22.45
C LYS A 138 0.91 -9.14 -23.29
N ILE A 139 2.00 -8.38 -23.34
CA ILE A 139 3.21 -8.81 -24.05
C ILE A 139 3.79 -10.07 -23.39
N ALA A 140 3.80 -10.12 -22.05
CA ALA A 140 4.29 -11.27 -21.32
C ALA A 140 3.43 -12.53 -21.51
N GLU A 141 2.12 -12.37 -21.73
CA GLU A 141 1.20 -13.47 -22.02
C GLU A 141 1.36 -14.03 -23.46
N GLU A 142 1.92 -13.23 -24.37
CA GLU A 142 2.13 -13.62 -25.79
C GLU A 142 3.51 -14.27 -26.03
N LEU A 143 4.39 -14.30 -25.02
CA LEU A 143 5.74 -14.90 -25.10
C LEU A 143 5.78 -16.32 -24.51
#